data_1cf42505ca5db09121e867e29686f253
#
_entry.id   1cf42505ca5db09121e867e29686f253
#
_cell.length_a   1.000
_cell.length_b   1.000
_cell.length_c   1.000
_cell.angle_alpha   90.00
_cell.angle_beta   90.00
_cell.angle_gamma   90.00
#
_symmetry.space_group_name_H-M   'P 1'
#
loop_
_entity.id
_entity.type
_entity.pdbx_description
1 polymer ?
#
loop_
_entity_poly.entity_id
_entity_poly.type
_entity_poly.pdbx_seq_one_letter_code
_entity_poly.pdbx_strand_id
1 'polypeptide(L)'
;MSKKYNIKEVAKLFNITTNKIRYYEKQELINPIRDEENDYRIYREKDIMQLQAVLLYRSIGLSIKTIKEIIKSNDSIDYLEHFNRQWIMVNDEMHRLNTIRESLEKIIDILY
;
A
#
# COMPACT_ATOMS: atom_id res chain seq x y z
N MET A 1 -22.77 -5.36 -15.87
CA MET A 1 -22.41 -6.62 -15.21
C MET A 1 -21.05 -6.53 -14.56
N SER A 2 -20.96 -7.06 -13.35
CA SER A 2 -19.68 -7.04 -12.63
C SER A 2 -18.72 -8.04 -13.25
N LYS A 3 -17.51 -7.59 -13.55
CA LYS A 3 -16.45 -8.43 -14.05
C LYS A 3 -15.80 -9.20 -12.89
N LYS A 4 -15.40 -10.43 -13.15
CA LYS A 4 -14.73 -11.30 -12.17
C LYS A 4 -13.35 -11.67 -12.68
N TYR A 5 -12.39 -11.76 -11.76
CA TYR A 5 -11.00 -12.02 -12.08
C TYR A 5 -10.49 -13.19 -11.25
N ASN A 6 -9.56 -13.96 -11.81
CA ASN A 6 -8.78 -14.92 -11.05
C ASN A 6 -7.51 -14.25 -10.53
N ILE A 7 -6.76 -14.94 -9.65
CA ILE A 7 -5.57 -14.37 -9.03
C ILE A 7 -4.48 -14.02 -10.05
N LYS A 8 -4.34 -14.81 -11.11
CA LYS A 8 -3.33 -14.56 -12.15
C LYS A 8 -3.65 -13.28 -12.93
N GLU A 9 -4.93 -13.08 -13.24
CA GLU A 9 -5.38 -11.84 -13.89
C GLU A 9 -5.14 -10.63 -13.02
N VAL A 10 -5.43 -10.72 -11.73
CA VAL A 10 -5.18 -9.64 -10.77
C VAL A 10 -3.69 -9.33 -10.65
N ALA A 11 -2.86 -10.36 -10.55
CA ALA A 11 -1.41 -10.20 -10.48
C ALA A 11 -0.87 -9.46 -11.70
N LYS A 12 -1.38 -9.81 -12.89
CA LYS A 12 -0.99 -9.18 -14.14
C LYS A 12 -1.47 -7.73 -14.20
N LEU A 13 -2.71 -7.48 -13.79
CA LEU A 13 -3.32 -6.15 -13.81
C LEU A 13 -2.50 -5.15 -12.99
N PHE A 14 -2.03 -5.55 -11.83
CA PHE A 14 -1.27 -4.67 -10.92
C PHE A 14 0.24 -4.87 -11.00
N ASN A 15 0.71 -5.77 -11.84
CA ASN A 15 2.13 -6.11 -11.96
C ASN A 15 2.77 -6.47 -10.59
N ILE A 16 2.10 -7.33 -9.85
CA ILE A 16 2.56 -7.86 -8.57
C ILE A 16 2.47 -9.38 -8.59
N THR A 17 3.11 -10.03 -7.62
CA THR A 17 3.09 -11.49 -7.52
C THR A 17 1.78 -11.99 -6.92
N THR A 18 1.39 -13.22 -7.26
CA THR A 18 0.26 -13.88 -6.63
C THR A 18 0.48 -14.08 -5.14
N ASN A 19 1.73 -14.29 -4.71
CA ASN A 19 2.07 -14.40 -3.29
C ASN A 19 1.78 -13.11 -2.53
N LYS A 20 2.04 -11.96 -3.15
CA LYS A 20 1.74 -10.66 -2.54
C LYS A 20 0.24 -10.46 -2.36
N ILE A 21 -0.55 -10.89 -3.34
CA ILE A 21 -2.01 -10.83 -3.27
C ILE A 21 -2.52 -11.72 -2.12
N ARG A 22 -2.01 -12.96 -2.03
CA ARG A 22 -2.35 -13.88 -0.93
C ARG A 22 -1.94 -13.32 0.43
N TYR A 23 -0.82 -12.63 0.49
CA TYR A 23 -0.37 -11.96 1.72
C TYR A 23 -1.39 -10.91 2.17
N TYR A 24 -1.86 -10.07 1.27
CA TYR A 24 -2.87 -9.06 1.59
C TYR A 24 -4.21 -9.69 2.00
N GLU A 25 -4.59 -10.79 1.37
CA GLU A 25 -5.77 -11.55 1.78
C GLU A 25 -5.61 -12.09 3.21
N LYS A 26 -4.44 -12.65 3.51
CA LYS A 26 -4.12 -13.17 4.84
C LYS A 26 -4.15 -12.06 5.89
N GLN A 27 -3.75 -10.85 5.52
CA GLN A 27 -3.82 -9.68 6.39
C GLN A 27 -5.22 -9.07 6.47
N GLU A 28 -6.21 -9.68 5.81
CA GLU A 28 -7.62 -9.23 5.81
C GLU A 28 -7.82 -7.86 5.15
N LEU A 29 -6.91 -7.49 4.25
CA LEU A 29 -7.01 -6.24 3.49
C LEU A 29 -7.89 -6.36 2.26
N ILE A 30 -8.04 -7.57 1.74
CA ILE A 30 -8.96 -7.92 0.65
C ILE A 30 -9.64 -9.23 1.02
N ASN A 31 -10.88 -9.42 0.54
CA ASN A 31 -11.69 -10.59 0.87
C ASN A 31 -12.34 -11.16 -0.40
N PRO A 32 -11.55 -11.84 -1.25
CA PRO A 32 -12.12 -12.48 -2.43
C PRO A 32 -13.09 -13.58 -2.01
N ILE A 33 -14.08 -13.84 -2.86
CA ILE A 33 -14.98 -14.97 -2.64
C ILE A 33 -14.36 -16.23 -3.24
N ARG A 34 -14.94 -17.37 -2.91
CA ARG A 34 -14.53 -18.67 -3.45
C ARG A 34 -15.58 -19.18 -4.43
N ASP A 35 -15.13 -19.77 -5.52
CA ASP A 35 -16.00 -20.47 -6.45
C ASP A 35 -16.57 -21.71 -5.76
N GLU A 36 -17.89 -21.92 -5.86
CA GLU A 36 -18.55 -23.05 -5.21
C GLU A 36 -18.14 -24.42 -5.80
N GLU A 37 -17.76 -24.44 -7.07
CA GLU A 37 -17.43 -25.69 -7.77
C GLU A 37 -15.99 -26.15 -7.52
N ASN A 38 -15.01 -25.20 -7.56
CA ASN A 38 -13.59 -25.55 -7.53
C ASN A 38 -12.80 -24.88 -6.41
N ASP A 39 -13.47 -24.12 -5.55
CA ASP A 39 -12.86 -23.38 -4.42
C ASP A 39 -11.77 -22.39 -4.83
N TYR A 40 -11.68 -22.01 -6.09
CA TYR A 40 -10.74 -21.02 -6.54
C TYR A 40 -11.20 -19.61 -6.14
N ARG A 41 -10.24 -18.72 -5.88
CA ARG A 41 -10.53 -17.32 -5.54
C ARG A 41 -11.14 -16.59 -6.72
N ILE A 42 -12.19 -15.82 -6.45
CA ILE A 42 -12.81 -14.92 -7.41
C ILE A 42 -12.67 -13.50 -6.88
N TYR A 43 -12.02 -12.64 -7.64
CA TYR A 43 -11.83 -11.22 -7.31
C TYR A 43 -12.87 -10.41 -8.07
N ARG A 44 -13.71 -9.71 -7.31
CA ARG A 44 -14.77 -8.85 -7.86
C ARG A 44 -14.21 -7.44 -8.07
N GLU A 45 -14.96 -6.59 -8.75
CA GLU A 45 -14.54 -5.20 -8.94
C GLU A 45 -14.24 -4.51 -7.61
N LYS A 46 -15.05 -4.74 -6.58
CA LYS A 46 -14.80 -4.15 -5.26
C LYS A 46 -13.48 -4.65 -4.65
N ASP A 47 -13.09 -5.88 -4.92
CA ASP A 47 -11.80 -6.43 -4.45
C ASP A 47 -10.64 -5.77 -5.19
N ILE A 48 -10.81 -5.51 -6.49
CA ILE A 48 -9.83 -4.80 -7.30
C ILE A 48 -9.64 -3.36 -6.80
N MET A 49 -10.73 -2.65 -6.53
CA MET A 49 -10.69 -1.29 -5.99
C MET A 49 -10.02 -1.26 -4.62
N GLN A 50 -10.31 -2.24 -3.77
CA GLN A 50 -9.71 -2.38 -2.45
C GLN A 50 -8.20 -2.61 -2.56
N LEU A 51 -7.80 -3.52 -3.43
CA LEU A 51 -6.38 -3.81 -3.65
C LEU A 51 -5.64 -2.59 -4.20
N GLN A 52 -6.26 -1.85 -5.11
CA GLN A 52 -5.69 -0.62 -5.65
C GLN A 52 -5.42 0.39 -4.51
N ALA A 53 -6.37 0.57 -3.60
CA ALA A 53 -6.20 1.44 -2.44
C ALA A 53 -5.07 0.96 -1.54
N VAL A 54 -5.01 -0.34 -1.25
CA VAL A 54 -3.94 -0.93 -0.43
C VAL A 54 -2.57 -0.67 -1.04
N LEU A 55 -2.42 -0.88 -2.34
CA LEU A 55 -1.17 -0.66 -3.04
C LEU A 55 -0.76 0.82 -3.01
N LEU A 56 -1.72 1.72 -3.18
CA LEU A 56 -1.47 3.16 -3.09
C LEU A 56 -0.98 3.54 -1.70
N TYR A 57 -1.65 3.09 -0.65
CA TYR A 57 -1.27 3.38 0.74
C TYR A 57 0.10 2.81 1.09
N ARG A 58 0.41 1.60 0.58
CA ARG A 58 1.75 1.03 0.74
C ARG A 58 2.81 1.87 0.03
N SER A 59 2.49 2.41 -1.13
CA SER A 59 3.43 3.21 -1.91
C SER A 59 3.84 4.52 -1.22
N ILE A 60 2.98 5.05 -0.36
CA ILE A 60 3.29 6.25 0.44
C ILE A 60 3.89 5.90 1.81
N GLY A 61 4.20 4.63 2.04
CA GLY A 61 4.92 4.17 3.22
C GLY A 61 4.06 3.81 4.43
N LEU A 62 2.75 3.70 4.28
CA LEU A 62 1.89 3.31 5.39
C LEU A 62 2.10 1.83 5.74
N SER A 63 2.10 1.52 7.04
CA SER A 63 2.19 0.14 7.51
C SER A 63 0.88 -0.62 7.26
N ILE A 64 0.97 -1.94 7.25
CA ILE A 64 -0.21 -2.80 7.15
C ILE A 64 -1.21 -2.47 8.27
N LYS A 65 -0.73 -2.25 9.48
CA LYS A 65 -1.56 -1.89 10.64
C LYS A 65 -2.36 -0.60 10.36
N THR A 66 -1.68 0.42 9.88
CA THR A 66 -2.32 1.71 9.58
C THR A 66 -3.32 1.58 8.44
N ILE A 67 -2.99 0.81 7.41
CA ILE A 67 -3.91 0.55 6.29
C ILE A 67 -5.18 -0.14 6.77
N LYS A 68 -5.05 -1.12 7.67
CA LYS A 68 -6.21 -1.80 8.27
C LYS A 68 -7.11 -0.81 9.01
N GLU A 69 -6.51 0.10 9.76
CA GLU A 69 -7.26 1.14 10.49
C GLU A 69 -8.04 2.04 9.53
N ILE A 70 -7.40 2.47 8.44
CA ILE A 70 -8.03 3.31 7.41
C ILE A 70 -9.20 2.57 6.75
N ILE A 71 -9.02 1.32 6.38
CA ILE A 71 -10.04 0.52 5.70
C ILE A 71 -11.24 0.29 6.63
N LYS A 72 -11.01 0.08 7.91
CA LYS A 72 -12.07 -0.16 8.89
C LYS A 72 -12.78 1.11 9.32
N SER A 73 -12.15 2.26 9.19
CA SER A 73 -12.74 3.54 9.59
C SER A 73 -13.69 4.04 8.52
N ASN A 74 -14.83 4.58 8.97
CA ASN A 74 -15.80 5.28 8.10
C ASN A 74 -15.69 6.79 8.27
N ASP A 75 -14.70 7.27 9.03
CA ASP A 75 -14.54 8.68 9.35
C ASP A 75 -13.39 9.27 8.52
N SER A 76 -13.71 10.22 7.66
CA SER A 76 -12.73 10.91 6.82
C SER A 76 -11.71 11.73 7.62
N ILE A 77 -12.05 12.12 8.84
CA ILE A 77 -11.12 12.84 9.75
C ILE A 77 -9.97 11.92 10.15
N ASP A 78 -10.28 10.65 10.47
CA ASP A 78 -9.26 9.65 10.81
C ASP A 78 -8.32 9.40 9.63
N TYR A 79 -8.84 9.35 8.41
CA TYR A 79 -8.03 9.20 7.21
C TYR A 79 -7.05 10.37 7.06
N LEU A 80 -7.56 11.59 7.23
CA LEU A 80 -6.74 12.79 7.09
C LEU A 80 -5.63 12.84 8.13
N GLU A 81 -5.90 12.44 9.37
CA GLU A 81 -4.88 12.37 10.42
C GLU A 81 -3.76 11.41 10.05
N HIS A 82 -4.09 10.22 9.52
CA HIS A 82 -3.08 9.24 9.10
C HIS A 82 -2.21 9.80 7.98
N PHE A 83 -2.80 10.44 6.99
CA PHE A 83 -2.06 11.00 5.86
C PHE A 83 -1.19 12.19 6.29
N ASN A 84 -1.71 13.07 7.14
CA ASN A 84 -0.94 14.20 7.67
C ASN A 84 0.26 13.73 8.50
N ARG A 85 0.06 12.71 9.31
CA ARG A 85 1.14 12.14 10.12
C ARG A 85 2.24 11.57 9.23
N GLN A 86 1.84 10.86 8.17
CA GLN A 86 2.79 10.31 7.20
C GLN A 86 3.54 11.42 6.46
N TRP A 87 2.84 12.48 6.08
CA TRP A 87 3.45 13.65 5.42
C TRP A 87 4.53 14.26 6.31
N ILE A 88 4.24 14.45 7.60
CA ILE A 88 5.20 15.01 8.57
C ILE A 88 6.43 14.11 8.65
N MET A 89 6.25 12.79 8.77
CA MET A 89 7.35 11.84 8.85
C MET A 89 8.25 11.89 7.61
N VAL A 90 7.65 11.93 6.43
CA VAL A 90 8.40 12.02 5.16
C VAL A 90 9.15 13.34 5.07
N ASN A 91 8.51 14.43 5.45
CA ASN A 91 9.12 15.77 5.42
C ASN A 91 10.31 15.86 6.37
N ASP A 92 10.18 15.32 7.58
CA ASP A 92 11.27 15.26 8.56
C ASP A 92 12.44 14.44 8.04
N GLU A 93 12.16 13.30 7.41
CA GLU A 93 13.19 12.44 6.82
C GLU A 93 13.92 13.13 5.66
N MET A 94 13.21 13.85 4.83
CA MET A 94 13.82 14.65 3.75
C MET A 94 14.75 15.71 4.33
N HIS A 95 14.32 16.38 5.40
CA HIS A 95 15.14 17.40 6.07
C HIS A 95 16.42 16.77 6.64
N ARG A 96 16.28 15.62 7.31
CA ARG A 96 17.43 14.88 7.86
C ARG A 96 18.43 14.50 6.77
N LEU A 97 17.94 13.96 5.66
CA LEU A 97 18.79 13.55 4.53
C LEU A 97 19.47 14.75 3.88
N ASN A 98 18.79 15.89 3.75
CA ASN A 98 19.39 17.12 3.24
C ASN A 98 20.54 17.60 4.12
N THR A 99 20.38 17.54 5.45
CA THR A 99 21.44 17.91 6.39
C THR A 99 22.66 16.99 6.24
N ILE A 100 22.44 15.69 6.10
CA ILE A 100 23.50 14.72 5.87
C ILE A 100 24.23 15.02 4.55
N ARG A 101 23.47 15.29 3.49
CA ARG A 101 24.04 15.62 2.18
C ARG A 101 24.95 16.86 2.26
N GLU A 102 24.50 17.91 2.93
CA GLU A 102 25.28 19.13 3.12
C GLU A 102 26.59 18.84 3.86
N SER A 103 26.53 17.99 4.91
CA SER A 103 27.73 17.58 5.64
C SER A 103 28.70 16.79 4.76
N LEU A 104 28.20 15.89 3.91
CA LEU A 104 29.02 15.15 2.98
C LEU A 104 29.70 16.05 1.96
N GLU A 105 28.97 17.02 1.42
CA GLU A 105 29.51 17.99 0.49
C GLU A 105 30.66 18.79 1.10
N LYS A 106 30.54 19.22 2.35
CA LYS A 106 31.59 19.91 3.08
C LYS A 106 32.83 19.04 3.26
N ILE A 107 32.64 17.77 3.59
CA ILE A 107 33.75 16.81 3.75
C ILE A 107 34.46 16.60 2.41
N ILE A 108 33.70 16.43 1.35
CA ILE A 108 34.26 16.24 0.00
C ILE A 108 35.06 17.46 -0.43
N ASP A 109 34.55 18.65 -0.19
CA ASP A 109 35.25 19.91 -0.51
C ASP A 109 36.57 20.06 0.25
N ILE A 110 36.61 19.61 1.52
CA ILE A 110 37.84 19.63 2.32
C ILE A 110 38.90 18.67 1.76
N LEU A 111 38.45 17.50 1.25
CA LEU A 111 39.34 16.44 0.75
C LEU A 111 39.85 16.69 -0.67
N TYR A 112 39.14 17.51 -1.41
CA TYR A 112 39.49 17.87 -2.79
C TYR A 112 39.84 19.32 -2.90
#